data_edd9f4efd8e351fbdf4f9a02a5739b25
#
_entry.id   edd9f4efd8e351fbdf4f9a02a5739b25
#
_cell.length_a   1.000
_cell.length_b   1.000
_cell.length_c   1.000
_cell.angle_alpha   90.00
_cell.angle_beta   90.00
_cell.angle_gamma   90.00
#
_symmetry.space_group_name_H-M   'P 1'
#
loop_
_entity.id
_entity.type
_entity.pdbx_description
1 polymer ?
#
loop_
_entity_poly.entity_id
_entity_poly.type
_entity_poly.pdbx_seq_one_letter_code
_entity_poly.pdbx_strand_id
1 'polypeptide(L)'
;MPLETFKASDSLTLGVELELQLVNSYDYDLSSSANDLLELLRRKPFPGVVTPEMTQSMIEIATDVQREHGPLLAQLQAIRDTLVQAGDRLNIELAGGGTHPFQRWFEQRIFSKPRFQELSGLYGYLAKQFTVFGQHVHVGCSSPDEALFLLHSLNRYVPHFIALSASSPFSQGVDTLFDSARLNSVFAFPLSGRAPFVLKWDEFANVYFTKMESTGVVKSMKDFYWDIRPKPEYGTIELRVCDTPLTVERAAALACYLQALCRHLLERNEPPPEEDDYLVYTYNRFQACRFGLDGMMVNPKTREQISIREDVLATLRKIAPHAQSLGSMAAIDEIERTAARAGNHASFLRQRYQESGSVQSVVRSAVEALRHGAGLP
;
A
#
# COMPACT_ATOMS: atom_id res chain seq x y z
N MET A 1 18.48 15.44 -13.08
CA MET A 1 17.47 15.78 -14.12
C MET A 1 16.40 16.61 -13.43
N PRO A 2 15.89 17.66 -14.05
CA PRO A 2 14.84 18.44 -13.40
C PRO A 2 13.64 17.56 -13.04
N LEU A 3 12.88 17.95 -12.01
CA LEU A 3 11.63 17.29 -11.67
C LEU A 3 10.74 17.15 -12.90
N GLU A 4 10.14 15.98 -13.10
CA GLU A 4 9.23 15.76 -14.22
C GLU A 4 8.05 16.75 -14.16
N THR A 5 7.64 17.26 -15.34
CA THR A 5 6.48 18.14 -15.42
C THR A 5 5.22 17.39 -14.98
N PHE A 6 4.43 18.01 -14.13
CA PHE A 6 3.17 17.42 -13.67
C PHE A 6 2.18 17.32 -14.85
N LYS A 7 1.78 16.10 -15.19
CA LYS A 7 0.80 15.82 -16.24
C LYS A 7 -0.57 15.69 -15.58
N ALA A 8 -1.37 16.76 -15.61
CA ALA A 8 -2.71 16.72 -15.03
C ALA A 8 -3.50 15.48 -15.51
N SER A 9 -4.17 14.84 -14.57
CA SER A 9 -5.01 13.67 -14.79
C SER A 9 -6.48 14.03 -14.50
N ASP A 10 -7.41 13.22 -15.00
CA ASP A 10 -8.80 13.38 -14.61
C ASP A 10 -8.92 13.17 -13.09
N SER A 11 -9.48 14.17 -12.40
CA SER A 11 -9.59 14.17 -10.95
C SER A 11 -10.37 12.95 -10.45
N LEU A 12 -9.89 12.36 -9.35
CA LEU A 12 -10.50 11.21 -8.68
C LEU A 12 -10.53 9.91 -9.50
N THR A 13 -9.75 9.79 -10.59
CA THR A 13 -9.49 8.48 -11.18
C THR A 13 -8.61 7.64 -10.27
N LEU A 14 -8.70 6.32 -10.38
CA LEU A 14 -7.98 5.35 -9.55
C LEU A 14 -7.00 4.52 -10.37
N GLY A 15 -5.83 4.25 -9.79
CA GLY A 15 -4.91 3.20 -10.18
C GLY A 15 -4.48 2.41 -8.94
N VAL A 16 -4.36 1.10 -9.03
CA VAL A 16 -3.94 0.23 -7.92
C VAL A 16 -2.75 -0.60 -8.36
N GLU A 17 -1.70 -0.55 -7.54
CA GLU A 17 -0.53 -1.44 -7.64
C GLU A 17 -0.54 -2.38 -6.44
N LEU A 18 -0.26 -3.68 -6.67
CA LEU A 18 -0.09 -4.67 -5.60
C LEU A 18 1.23 -5.40 -5.79
N GLU A 19 2.03 -5.42 -4.75
CA GLU A 19 3.20 -6.27 -4.63
C GLU A 19 2.78 -7.63 -4.07
N LEU A 20 3.04 -8.71 -4.80
CA LEU A 20 2.62 -10.06 -4.44
C LEU A 20 3.81 -10.96 -4.17
N GLN A 21 3.63 -11.86 -3.18
CA GLN A 21 4.59 -12.89 -2.83
C GLN A 21 4.51 -14.04 -3.83
N LEU A 22 5.65 -14.54 -4.28
CA LEU A 22 5.77 -15.81 -4.98
C LEU A 22 6.23 -16.86 -3.99
N VAL A 23 5.41 -17.88 -3.77
CA VAL A 23 5.59 -18.89 -2.72
C VAL A 23 5.71 -20.27 -3.37
N ASN A 24 6.55 -21.11 -2.83
CA ASN A 24 6.64 -22.50 -3.25
C ASN A 24 5.40 -23.28 -2.75
N SER A 25 4.77 -24.08 -3.62
CA SER A 25 3.56 -24.82 -3.29
C SER A 25 3.78 -25.97 -2.28
N TYR A 26 5.02 -26.36 -2.02
CA TYR A 26 5.35 -27.49 -1.14
C TYR A 26 5.64 -27.06 0.30
N ASP A 27 6.51 -26.09 0.51
CA ASP A 27 6.98 -25.65 1.83
C ASP A 27 6.48 -24.27 2.23
N TYR A 28 5.82 -23.56 1.31
CA TYR A 28 5.32 -22.21 1.46
C TYR A 28 6.40 -21.15 1.73
N ASP A 29 7.68 -21.43 1.47
CA ASP A 29 8.73 -20.43 1.49
C ASP A 29 8.73 -19.56 0.22
N LEU A 30 9.39 -18.41 0.25
CA LEU A 30 9.50 -17.55 -0.91
C LEU A 30 10.27 -18.22 -2.04
N SER A 31 9.72 -18.17 -3.23
CA SER A 31 10.29 -18.76 -4.46
C SER A 31 10.89 -17.69 -5.37
N SER A 32 12.18 -17.84 -5.74
CA SER A 32 12.86 -16.94 -6.68
C SER A 32 12.44 -17.18 -8.14
N SER A 33 11.14 -17.19 -8.43
CA SER A 33 10.53 -17.63 -9.68
C SER A 33 9.94 -16.50 -10.53
N ALA A 34 10.20 -15.22 -10.19
CA ALA A 34 9.63 -14.09 -10.92
C ALA A 34 9.98 -14.11 -12.42
N ASN A 35 11.20 -14.51 -12.80
CA ASN A 35 11.59 -14.59 -14.21
C ASN A 35 10.72 -15.57 -14.99
N ASP A 36 10.53 -16.79 -14.46
CA ASP A 36 9.76 -17.85 -15.11
C ASP A 36 8.29 -17.48 -15.25
N LEU A 37 7.71 -16.89 -14.19
CA LEU A 37 6.32 -16.41 -14.19
C LEU A 37 6.13 -15.29 -15.22
N LEU A 38 7.00 -14.28 -15.23
CA LEU A 38 6.93 -13.17 -16.18
C LEU A 38 7.10 -13.64 -17.63
N GLU A 39 8.00 -14.59 -17.89
CA GLU A 39 8.18 -15.17 -19.22
C GLU A 39 6.93 -15.94 -19.69
N LEU A 40 6.28 -16.67 -18.77
CA LEU A 40 5.04 -17.37 -19.09
C LEU A 40 3.90 -16.39 -19.40
N LEU A 41 3.78 -15.30 -18.63
CA LEU A 41 2.74 -14.28 -18.81
C LEU A 41 2.89 -13.47 -20.10
N ARG A 42 4.10 -13.22 -20.58
CA ARG A 42 4.36 -12.52 -21.86
C ARG A 42 3.76 -13.20 -23.07
N ARG A 43 3.44 -14.50 -22.99
CA ARG A 43 2.93 -15.30 -24.11
C ARG A 43 1.44 -15.09 -24.37
N LYS A 44 0.73 -14.36 -23.51
CA LYS A 44 -0.71 -14.13 -23.60
C LYS A 44 -1.06 -12.68 -23.19
N PRO A 45 -2.18 -12.14 -23.66
CA PRO A 45 -2.70 -10.89 -23.13
C PRO A 45 -2.88 -10.99 -21.61
N PHE A 46 -2.44 -9.96 -20.88
CA PHE A 46 -2.58 -9.84 -19.43
C PHE A 46 -3.56 -8.71 -19.12
N PRO A 47 -4.48 -8.89 -18.17
CA PRO A 47 -5.56 -7.91 -17.90
C PRO A 47 -5.09 -6.73 -17.03
N GLY A 48 -3.92 -6.16 -17.32
CA GLY A 48 -3.28 -5.07 -16.61
C GLY A 48 -1.80 -5.02 -16.95
N VAL A 49 -0.97 -4.58 -15.99
CA VAL A 49 0.49 -4.61 -16.12
C VAL A 49 1.06 -5.52 -15.04
N VAL A 50 2.10 -6.29 -15.38
CA VAL A 50 2.89 -7.08 -14.43
C VAL A 50 4.37 -6.79 -14.64
N THR A 51 5.08 -6.46 -13.55
CA THR A 51 6.49 -6.11 -13.58
C THR A 51 7.28 -6.85 -12.50
N PRO A 52 8.60 -7.02 -12.70
CA PRO A 52 9.47 -7.48 -11.64
C PRO A 52 9.65 -6.41 -10.58
N GLU A 53 9.75 -6.83 -9.32
CA GLU A 53 10.07 -5.98 -8.18
C GLU A 53 11.49 -6.29 -7.63
N MET A 54 11.85 -5.71 -6.48
CA MET A 54 13.20 -5.67 -5.91
C MET A 54 13.87 -7.03 -5.84
N THR A 55 13.15 -8.08 -5.45
CA THR A 55 13.67 -9.44 -5.36
C THR A 55 12.96 -10.40 -6.31
N GLN A 56 13.61 -11.53 -6.62
CA GLN A 56 13.08 -12.54 -7.54
C GLN A 56 11.88 -13.32 -6.97
N SER A 57 11.53 -13.10 -5.73
CA SER A 57 10.37 -13.69 -5.04
C SER A 57 9.16 -12.77 -4.97
N MET A 58 9.19 -11.69 -5.74
CA MET A 58 8.16 -10.66 -5.80
C MET A 58 7.79 -10.34 -7.25
N ILE A 59 6.54 -9.97 -7.44
CA ILE A 59 6.05 -9.28 -8.65
C ILE A 59 5.17 -8.11 -8.21
N GLU A 60 5.11 -7.08 -9.04
CA GLU A 60 4.17 -5.99 -8.92
C GLU A 60 3.16 -6.07 -10.05
N ILE A 61 1.89 -5.94 -9.73
CA ILE A 61 0.81 -5.76 -10.71
C ILE A 61 0.24 -4.36 -10.63
N ALA A 62 -0.21 -3.82 -11.75
CA ALA A 62 -0.92 -2.56 -11.81
C ALA A 62 -2.19 -2.68 -12.66
N THR A 63 -3.25 -2.00 -12.22
CA THR A 63 -4.51 -1.89 -12.98
C THR A 63 -4.40 -0.80 -14.05
N ASP A 64 -5.31 -0.82 -14.99
CA ASP A 64 -5.62 0.35 -15.80
C ASP A 64 -6.27 1.44 -14.93
N VAL A 65 -6.40 2.64 -15.49
CA VAL A 65 -7.09 3.76 -14.83
C VAL A 65 -8.58 3.44 -14.72
N GLN A 66 -9.10 3.44 -13.49
CA GLN A 66 -10.49 3.14 -13.15
C GLN A 66 -11.19 4.36 -12.54
N ARG A 67 -12.51 4.35 -12.50
CA ARG A 67 -13.33 5.42 -11.93
C ARG A 67 -14.28 4.94 -10.83
N GLU A 68 -14.63 3.66 -10.85
CA GLU A 68 -15.67 3.05 -10.03
C GLU A 68 -15.19 1.73 -9.42
N HIS A 69 -15.78 1.35 -8.32
CA HIS A 69 -15.46 0.11 -7.59
C HIS A 69 -15.65 -1.16 -8.42
N GLY A 70 -16.79 -1.29 -9.15
CA GLY A 70 -17.11 -2.51 -9.89
C GLY A 70 -16.06 -2.88 -10.93
N PRO A 71 -15.74 -1.99 -11.89
CA PRO A 71 -14.70 -2.21 -12.88
C PRO A 71 -13.31 -2.45 -12.27
N LEU A 72 -12.93 -1.71 -11.21
CA LEU A 72 -11.67 -1.91 -10.51
C LEU A 72 -11.58 -3.31 -9.92
N LEU A 73 -12.60 -3.74 -9.19
CA LEU A 73 -12.65 -5.08 -8.58
C LEU A 73 -12.61 -6.17 -9.64
N ALA A 74 -13.40 -6.04 -10.70
CA ALA A 74 -13.43 -7.01 -11.79
C ALA A 74 -12.06 -7.18 -12.46
N GLN A 75 -11.31 -6.08 -12.66
CA GLN A 75 -9.96 -6.13 -13.22
C GLN A 75 -8.99 -6.80 -12.27
N LEU A 76 -8.99 -6.45 -10.97
CA LEU A 76 -8.14 -7.08 -9.97
C LEU A 76 -8.41 -8.60 -9.86
N GLN A 77 -9.67 -9.02 -9.94
CA GLN A 77 -10.05 -10.44 -9.97
C GLN A 77 -9.52 -11.14 -11.22
N ALA A 78 -9.65 -10.51 -12.39
CA ALA A 78 -9.11 -11.06 -13.63
C ALA A 78 -7.58 -11.19 -13.61
N ILE A 79 -6.88 -10.21 -13.03
CA ILE A 79 -5.43 -10.25 -12.81
C ILE A 79 -5.08 -11.42 -11.89
N ARG A 80 -5.72 -11.52 -10.73
CA ARG A 80 -5.53 -12.62 -9.76
C ARG A 80 -5.72 -13.98 -10.43
N ASP A 81 -6.84 -14.19 -11.12
CA ASP A 81 -7.16 -15.48 -11.74
C ASP A 81 -6.14 -15.86 -12.82
N THR A 82 -5.66 -14.87 -13.59
CA THR A 82 -4.60 -15.08 -14.59
C THR A 82 -3.27 -15.49 -13.95
N LEU A 83 -2.91 -14.82 -12.84
CA LEU A 83 -1.69 -15.13 -12.09
C LEU A 83 -1.76 -16.52 -11.43
N VAL A 84 -2.89 -16.85 -10.80
CA VAL A 84 -3.12 -18.17 -10.19
C VAL A 84 -2.98 -19.28 -11.24
N GLN A 85 -3.62 -19.14 -12.40
CA GLN A 85 -3.50 -20.12 -13.50
C GLN A 85 -2.05 -20.25 -14.04
N ALA A 86 -1.29 -19.18 -14.05
CA ALA A 86 0.11 -19.21 -14.45
C ALA A 86 0.99 -19.86 -13.37
N GLY A 87 0.74 -19.54 -12.09
CA GLY A 87 1.41 -20.12 -10.94
C GLY A 87 1.22 -21.63 -10.84
N ASP A 88 -0.01 -22.12 -11.03
CA ASP A 88 -0.32 -23.56 -11.03
C ASP A 88 0.54 -24.37 -12.01
N ARG A 89 0.94 -23.78 -13.14
CA ARG A 89 1.81 -24.44 -14.14
C ARG A 89 3.28 -24.50 -13.73
N LEU A 90 3.68 -23.66 -12.80
CA LEU A 90 5.06 -23.53 -12.32
C LEU A 90 5.26 -24.08 -10.91
N ASN A 91 4.22 -24.65 -10.30
CA ASN A 91 4.17 -25.03 -8.90
C ASN A 91 4.51 -23.87 -7.95
N ILE A 92 4.00 -22.68 -8.30
CA ILE A 92 4.15 -21.46 -7.53
C ILE A 92 2.75 -21.03 -7.07
N GLU A 93 2.64 -20.68 -5.81
CA GLU A 93 1.48 -20.03 -5.24
C GLU A 93 1.72 -18.53 -5.14
N LEU A 94 0.63 -17.73 -5.12
CA LEU A 94 0.68 -16.31 -4.87
C LEU A 94 0.01 -15.99 -3.55
N ALA A 95 0.58 -15.06 -2.80
CA ALA A 95 0.00 -14.60 -1.54
C ALA A 95 0.03 -13.07 -1.44
N GLY A 96 -0.98 -12.52 -0.77
CA GLY A 96 -0.95 -11.19 -0.19
C GLY A 96 -0.23 -11.20 1.16
N GLY A 97 -0.37 -10.10 1.90
CA GLY A 97 0.31 -9.89 3.19
C GLY A 97 1.53 -9.00 3.05
N GLY A 98 1.75 -8.10 4.04
CA GLY A 98 2.81 -7.10 3.98
C GLY A 98 4.21 -7.67 4.20
N THR A 99 4.34 -8.84 4.85
CA THR A 99 5.61 -9.57 5.04
C THR A 99 5.37 -11.06 4.83
N HIS A 100 6.41 -11.77 4.37
CA HIS A 100 6.39 -13.23 4.44
C HIS A 100 6.77 -13.67 5.86
N PRO A 101 5.98 -14.53 6.54
CA PRO A 101 6.13 -14.83 7.96
C PRO A 101 7.49 -15.33 8.40
N PHE A 102 8.20 -16.14 7.59
CA PHE A 102 9.44 -16.79 7.99
C PHE A 102 10.60 -16.67 7.01
N GLN A 103 10.44 -15.89 5.91
CA GLN A 103 11.53 -15.67 4.96
C GLN A 103 12.76 -15.06 5.66
N ARG A 104 13.93 -15.41 5.15
CA ARG A 104 15.20 -14.85 5.61
C ARG A 104 15.73 -13.85 4.60
N TRP A 105 15.89 -12.60 5.02
CA TRP A 105 16.26 -11.52 4.12
C TRP A 105 17.59 -11.78 3.39
N PHE A 106 18.57 -12.44 4.02
CA PHE A 106 19.87 -12.71 3.42
C PHE A 106 19.84 -13.78 2.31
N GLU A 107 18.81 -14.60 2.26
CA GLU A 107 18.59 -15.62 1.22
C GLU A 107 17.94 -15.02 -0.02
N GLN A 108 17.36 -13.81 0.08
CA GLN A 108 16.66 -13.18 -1.04
C GLN A 108 17.63 -12.77 -2.15
N ARG A 109 17.21 -12.99 -3.40
CA ARG A 109 17.98 -12.67 -4.60
C ARG A 109 17.41 -11.40 -5.23
N ILE A 110 18.26 -10.39 -5.38
CA ILE A 110 17.89 -9.15 -6.09
C ILE A 110 17.60 -9.49 -7.55
N PHE A 111 16.49 -8.93 -8.08
CA PHE A 111 16.17 -9.08 -9.50
C PHE A 111 17.21 -8.37 -10.37
N SER A 112 17.61 -8.96 -11.51
CA SER A 112 18.69 -8.47 -12.37
C SER A 112 18.26 -7.27 -13.25
N LYS A 113 17.63 -6.26 -12.65
CA LYS A 113 17.28 -4.98 -13.27
C LYS A 113 18.30 -3.92 -12.86
N PRO A 114 18.86 -3.11 -13.79
CA PRO A 114 19.95 -2.17 -13.45
C PRO A 114 19.67 -1.31 -12.23
N ARG A 115 18.48 -0.73 -12.12
CA ARG A 115 18.09 0.09 -10.96
C ARG A 115 18.12 -0.71 -9.64
N PHE A 116 17.67 -1.95 -9.63
CA PHE A 116 17.68 -2.77 -8.42
C PHE A 116 19.09 -3.15 -7.98
N GLN A 117 19.99 -3.36 -8.93
CA GLN A 117 21.41 -3.57 -8.65
C GLN A 117 22.06 -2.30 -8.07
N GLU A 118 21.73 -1.12 -8.63
CA GLU A 118 22.19 0.17 -8.10
C GLU A 118 21.68 0.39 -6.66
N LEU A 119 20.39 0.15 -6.40
CA LEU A 119 19.80 0.27 -5.05
C LEU A 119 20.43 -0.75 -4.08
N SER A 120 20.69 -1.97 -4.53
CA SER A 120 21.37 -2.98 -3.71
C SER A 120 22.79 -2.56 -3.33
N GLY A 121 23.52 -1.94 -4.25
CA GLY A 121 24.85 -1.38 -3.98
C GLY A 121 24.78 -0.20 -3.00
N LEU A 122 23.77 0.65 -3.12
CA LEU A 122 23.59 1.83 -2.27
C LEU A 122 23.15 1.48 -0.85
N TYR A 123 22.16 0.60 -0.71
CA TYR A 123 21.50 0.31 0.58
C TYR A 123 22.01 -0.96 1.28
N GLY A 124 22.86 -1.75 0.62
CA GLY A 124 23.42 -2.97 1.22
C GLY A 124 22.32 -3.95 1.64
N TYR A 125 22.39 -4.43 2.89
CA TYR A 125 21.42 -5.41 3.39
C TYR A 125 19.98 -4.89 3.46
N LEU A 126 19.77 -3.58 3.61
CA LEU A 126 18.43 -2.98 3.60
C LEU A 126 17.70 -3.26 2.27
N ALA A 127 18.42 -3.29 1.15
CA ALA A 127 17.84 -3.60 -0.14
C ALA A 127 17.20 -5.00 -0.18
N LYS A 128 17.76 -5.98 0.53
CA LYS A 128 17.17 -7.33 0.68
C LYS A 128 16.05 -7.35 1.73
N GLN A 129 16.12 -6.52 2.75
CA GLN A 129 15.02 -6.33 3.71
C GLN A 129 13.80 -5.66 3.07
N PHE A 130 13.95 -5.07 1.88
CA PHE A 130 12.85 -4.57 1.07
C PHE A 130 12.03 -5.69 0.39
N THR A 131 12.23 -6.95 0.78
CA THR A 131 11.32 -8.06 0.49
C THR A 131 10.11 -7.95 1.41
N VAL A 132 9.34 -6.90 1.19
CA VAL A 132 8.09 -6.56 1.87
C VAL A 132 7.08 -6.14 0.80
N PHE A 133 5.79 -6.26 1.08
CA PHE A 133 4.77 -6.22 0.04
C PHE A 133 3.69 -5.20 0.39
N GLY A 134 3.51 -4.23 -0.49
CA GLY A 134 2.58 -3.12 -0.30
C GLY A 134 1.52 -3.02 -1.38
N GLN A 135 0.45 -2.33 -1.02
CA GLN A 135 -0.49 -1.78 -1.97
C GLN A 135 -0.21 -0.29 -2.12
N HIS A 136 -0.09 0.17 -3.37
CA HIS A 136 -0.07 1.58 -3.69
C HIS A 136 -1.39 1.96 -4.37
N VAL A 137 -1.93 3.11 -3.99
CA VAL A 137 -3.17 3.63 -4.59
C VAL A 137 -2.91 5.01 -5.16
N HIS A 138 -3.12 5.14 -6.46
CA HIS A 138 -3.04 6.41 -7.17
C HIS A 138 -4.41 7.05 -7.25
N VAL A 139 -4.48 8.35 -6.97
CA VAL A 139 -5.67 9.17 -7.19
C VAL A 139 -5.32 10.32 -8.13
N GLY A 140 -6.05 10.42 -9.24
CA GLY A 140 -5.86 11.45 -10.26
C GLY A 140 -6.12 12.85 -9.70
N CYS A 141 -5.27 13.81 -10.08
CA CYS A 141 -5.35 15.21 -9.69
C CYS A 141 -5.38 16.11 -10.91
N SER A 142 -6.27 17.11 -10.90
CA SER A 142 -6.45 18.07 -11.99
C SER A 142 -5.35 19.14 -12.05
N SER A 143 -4.61 19.30 -10.95
CA SER A 143 -3.48 20.24 -10.86
C SER A 143 -2.42 19.77 -9.85
N PRO A 144 -1.19 20.24 -9.97
CA PRO A 144 -0.14 19.91 -9.02
C PRO A 144 -0.38 20.49 -7.61
N ASP A 145 -0.99 21.65 -7.49
CA ASP A 145 -1.39 22.23 -6.19
C ASP A 145 -2.49 21.41 -5.52
N GLU A 146 -3.42 20.83 -6.30
CA GLU A 146 -4.43 19.88 -5.80
C GLU A 146 -3.75 18.62 -5.22
N ALA A 147 -2.74 18.10 -5.91
CA ALA A 147 -1.99 16.93 -5.43
C ALA A 147 -1.28 17.23 -4.09
N LEU A 148 -0.66 18.39 -3.93
CA LEU A 148 -0.03 18.79 -2.66
C LEU A 148 -1.06 19.04 -1.55
N PHE A 149 -2.19 19.65 -1.89
CA PHE A 149 -3.29 19.82 -0.93
C PHE A 149 -3.79 18.48 -0.41
N LEU A 150 -4.07 17.53 -1.30
CA LEU A 150 -4.52 16.18 -0.92
C LEU A 150 -3.44 15.44 -0.11
N LEU A 151 -2.17 15.53 -0.51
CA LEU A 151 -1.06 14.90 0.20
C LEU A 151 -1.04 15.31 1.67
N HIS A 152 -1.17 16.61 1.95
CA HIS A 152 -1.13 17.11 3.32
C HIS A 152 -2.43 16.88 4.09
N SER A 153 -3.59 17.00 3.43
CA SER A 153 -4.89 16.74 4.04
C SER A 153 -5.09 15.26 4.42
N LEU A 154 -4.55 14.33 3.62
CA LEU A 154 -4.62 12.89 3.86
C LEU A 154 -3.69 12.43 4.98
N ASN A 155 -2.70 13.23 5.38
CA ASN A 155 -1.75 12.86 6.44
C ASN A 155 -2.45 12.40 7.73
N ARG A 156 -3.51 13.08 8.14
CA ARG A 156 -4.33 12.72 9.30
C ARG A 156 -4.93 11.32 9.21
N TYR A 157 -5.21 10.85 7.99
CA TYR A 157 -5.89 9.58 7.70
C TYR A 157 -4.93 8.42 7.41
N VAL A 158 -3.61 8.67 7.37
CA VAL A 158 -2.59 7.61 7.23
C VAL A 158 -2.81 6.45 8.20
N PRO A 159 -3.14 6.66 9.51
CA PRO A 159 -3.41 5.58 10.45
C PRO A 159 -4.57 4.67 10.03
N HIS A 160 -5.61 5.21 9.37
CA HIS A 160 -6.75 4.41 8.88
C HIS A 160 -6.28 3.36 7.88
N PHE A 161 -5.52 3.80 6.87
CA PHE A 161 -5.05 2.92 5.81
C PHE A 161 -4.09 1.85 6.31
N ILE A 162 -3.19 2.21 7.23
CA ILE A 162 -2.30 1.25 7.88
C ILE A 162 -3.11 0.19 8.64
N ALA A 163 -4.05 0.61 9.49
CA ALA A 163 -4.82 -0.29 10.34
C ALA A 163 -5.78 -1.19 9.54
N LEU A 164 -6.42 -0.66 8.49
CA LEU A 164 -7.37 -1.39 7.64
C LEU A 164 -6.69 -2.39 6.70
N SER A 165 -5.46 -2.11 6.27
CA SER A 165 -4.68 -2.99 5.38
C SER A 165 -3.78 -3.97 6.14
N ALA A 166 -3.57 -3.76 7.45
CA ALA A 166 -2.61 -4.50 8.26
C ALA A 166 -2.72 -6.02 8.08
N SER A 167 -1.64 -6.63 7.58
CA SER A 167 -1.55 -8.04 7.23
C SER A 167 -0.11 -8.58 7.35
N SER A 168 0.71 -7.99 8.23
CA SER A 168 2.11 -8.38 8.39
C SER A 168 2.51 -8.58 9.86
N PRO A 169 1.82 -9.46 10.62
CA PRO A 169 2.12 -9.64 12.04
C PRO A 169 3.38 -10.46 12.32
N PHE A 170 3.84 -11.25 11.35
CA PHE A 170 5.00 -12.13 11.51
C PHE A 170 6.18 -11.65 10.66
N SER A 171 7.39 -11.80 11.18
CA SER A 171 8.65 -11.56 10.48
C SER A 171 9.76 -12.44 11.05
N GLN A 172 10.61 -13.01 10.19
CA GLN A 172 11.73 -13.88 10.58
C GLN A 172 11.33 -15.05 11.51
N GLY A 173 10.13 -15.59 11.33
CA GLY A 173 9.59 -16.73 12.08
C GLY A 173 8.96 -16.40 13.42
N VAL A 174 8.82 -15.12 13.79
CA VAL A 174 8.27 -14.70 15.08
C VAL A 174 7.10 -13.72 14.91
N ASP A 175 6.15 -13.75 15.88
CA ASP A 175 5.15 -12.69 15.99
C ASP A 175 5.84 -11.40 16.48
N THR A 176 5.79 -10.38 15.66
CA THR A 176 6.40 -9.08 15.93
C THR A 176 5.61 -8.26 16.93
N LEU A 177 4.41 -8.70 17.28
CA LEU A 177 3.40 -7.96 18.02
C LEU A 177 2.91 -6.67 17.32
N PHE A 178 3.30 -6.43 16.07
CA PHE A 178 2.76 -5.37 15.21
C PHE A 178 1.71 -5.97 14.29
N ASP A 179 0.64 -5.24 14.00
CA ASP A 179 -0.32 -5.63 12.97
C ASP A 179 0.23 -5.37 11.57
N SER A 180 0.98 -4.26 11.40
CA SER A 180 1.75 -3.96 10.19
C SER A 180 3.24 -3.80 10.54
N ALA A 181 4.02 -4.88 10.44
CA ALA A 181 5.48 -4.84 10.62
C ALA A 181 6.22 -4.34 9.37
N ARG A 182 5.60 -4.41 8.18
CA ARG A 182 6.17 -4.00 6.89
C ARG A 182 6.75 -2.59 6.94
N LEU A 183 6.00 -1.65 7.48
CA LEU A 183 6.37 -0.24 7.48
C LEU A 183 7.61 0.07 8.32
N ASN A 184 8.00 -0.81 9.26
CA ASN A 184 9.26 -0.64 10.00
C ASN A 184 10.48 -0.82 9.09
N SER A 185 10.41 -1.75 8.13
CA SER A 185 11.46 -1.94 7.12
C SER A 185 11.53 -0.75 6.15
N VAL A 186 10.39 -0.24 5.70
CA VAL A 186 10.32 0.95 4.83
C VAL A 186 10.87 2.18 5.54
N PHE A 187 10.57 2.34 6.83
CA PHE A 187 10.99 3.50 7.61
C PHE A 187 12.50 3.55 7.89
N ALA A 188 13.20 2.44 7.70
CA ALA A 188 14.67 2.39 7.81
C ALA A 188 15.38 3.09 6.64
N PHE A 189 14.70 3.33 5.51
CA PHE A 189 15.30 3.97 4.35
C PHE A 189 15.41 5.48 4.54
N PRO A 190 16.51 6.10 4.03
CA PRO A 190 16.63 7.55 3.97
C PRO A 190 15.46 8.14 3.19
N LEU A 191 15.04 9.34 3.55
CA LEU A 191 13.93 10.07 2.91
C LEU A 191 12.59 9.31 2.96
N SER A 192 12.40 8.43 3.95
CA SER A 192 11.12 7.81 4.27
C SER A 192 10.25 8.72 5.16
N GLY A 193 8.99 8.34 5.32
CA GLY A 193 8.05 9.03 6.19
C GLY A 193 7.21 10.07 5.47
N ARG A 194 7.27 11.33 5.88
CA ARG A 194 6.42 12.40 5.34
C ARG A 194 7.14 13.34 4.37
N ALA A 195 6.38 13.92 3.45
CA ALA A 195 6.84 15.06 2.67
C ALA A 195 7.05 16.32 3.54
N PRO A 196 7.90 17.28 3.11
CA PRO A 196 7.95 18.61 3.70
C PRO A 196 6.60 19.31 3.49
N PHE A 197 6.22 20.18 4.43
CA PHE A 197 4.97 20.92 4.31
C PHE A 197 5.11 22.05 3.28
N VAL A 198 4.58 21.84 2.09
CA VAL A 198 4.57 22.81 0.98
C VAL A 198 3.26 22.64 0.22
N LEU A 199 2.49 23.71 0.06
CA LEU A 199 1.16 23.69 -0.59
C LEU A 199 1.17 24.23 -2.04
N LYS A 200 2.29 24.77 -2.49
CA LYS A 200 2.45 25.30 -3.84
C LYS A 200 3.48 24.51 -4.63
N TRP A 201 3.08 24.02 -5.81
CA TRP A 201 3.96 23.23 -6.66
C TRP A 201 5.21 23.97 -7.10
N ASP A 202 5.09 25.26 -7.36
CA ASP A 202 6.23 26.08 -7.75
C ASP A 202 7.30 26.10 -6.64
N GLU A 203 6.89 26.25 -5.37
CA GLU A 203 7.77 26.18 -4.23
C GLU A 203 8.35 24.77 -4.05
N PHE A 204 7.50 23.75 -4.19
CA PHE A 204 7.94 22.35 -4.11
C PHE A 204 9.00 22.03 -5.17
N ALA A 205 8.73 22.36 -6.44
CA ALA A 205 9.61 22.03 -7.55
C ALA A 205 10.90 22.88 -7.58
N ASN A 206 10.75 24.20 -7.49
CA ASN A 206 11.84 25.14 -7.74
C ASN A 206 12.65 25.48 -6.47
N VAL A 207 12.10 25.25 -5.28
CA VAL A 207 12.84 25.52 -4.04
C VAL A 207 13.22 24.20 -3.35
N TYR A 208 12.25 23.37 -2.97
CA TYR A 208 12.54 22.16 -2.19
C TYR A 208 13.28 21.12 -3.03
N PHE A 209 12.68 20.67 -4.14
CA PHE A 209 13.25 19.61 -4.97
C PHE A 209 14.61 20.00 -5.54
N THR A 210 14.73 21.24 -6.06
CA THR A 210 16.01 21.77 -6.58
C THR A 210 17.11 21.77 -5.52
N LYS A 211 16.79 22.14 -4.26
CA LYS A 211 17.77 22.06 -3.16
C LYS A 211 18.18 20.61 -2.89
N MET A 212 17.23 19.68 -2.83
CA MET A 212 17.52 18.27 -2.62
C MET A 212 18.36 17.68 -3.77
N GLU A 213 18.04 18.01 -5.02
CA GLU A 213 18.81 17.58 -6.18
C GLU A 213 20.25 18.13 -6.13
N SER A 214 20.43 19.39 -5.73
CA SER A 214 21.75 20.04 -5.63
C SER A 214 22.67 19.39 -4.60
N THR A 215 22.12 18.67 -3.62
CA THR A 215 22.92 17.87 -2.66
C THR A 215 23.45 16.58 -3.26
N GLY A 216 22.95 16.16 -4.42
CA GLY A 216 23.27 14.88 -5.04
C GLY A 216 22.59 13.66 -4.38
N VAL A 217 21.78 13.87 -3.33
CA VAL A 217 21.07 12.79 -2.60
C VAL A 217 19.83 12.33 -3.38
N VAL A 218 19.17 13.24 -4.08
CA VAL A 218 17.94 12.99 -4.84
C VAL A 218 18.19 13.20 -6.33
N LYS A 219 17.73 12.26 -7.15
CA LYS A 219 17.78 12.34 -8.63
C LYS A 219 16.37 12.41 -9.23
N SER A 220 15.35 11.90 -8.53
CA SER A 220 13.96 11.84 -8.99
C SER A 220 13.00 11.67 -7.82
N MET A 221 11.69 11.79 -8.09
CA MET A 221 10.65 11.49 -7.10
C MET A 221 10.72 10.04 -6.58
N LYS A 222 11.32 9.12 -7.31
CA LYS A 222 11.48 7.70 -6.93
C LYS A 222 12.44 7.49 -5.75
N ASP A 223 13.22 8.49 -5.39
CA ASP A 223 14.18 8.41 -4.28
C ASP A 223 13.53 8.77 -2.93
N PHE A 224 12.30 9.28 -2.94
CA PHE A 224 11.52 9.54 -1.74
C PHE A 224 10.62 8.34 -1.39
N TYR A 225 10.80 7.81 -0.20
CA TYR A 225 9.98 6.71 0.35
C TYR A 225 8.87 7.25 1.27
N TRP A 226 8.24 8.36 0.87
CA TRP A 226 7.16 8.96 1.65
C TRP A 226 5.92 8.10 1.67
N ASP A 227 5.17 8.19 2.77
CA ASP A 227 3.89 7.51 2.97
C ASP A 227 2.83 7.94 1.95
N ILE A 228 2.87 9.22 1.55
CA ILE A 228 2.10 9.77 0.42
C ILE A 228 3.06 10.58 -0.45
N ARG A 229 3.03 10.35 -1.75
CA ARG A 229 3.97 10.93 -2.70
C ARG A 229 3.26 11.46 -3.95
N PRO A 230 3.59 12.68 -4.45
CA PRO A 230 3.11 13.10 -5.76
C PRO A 230 3.83 12.32 -6.86
N LYS A 231 3.10 11.96 -7.91
CA LYS A 231 3.61 11.29 -9.11
C LYS A 231 3.36 12.18 -10.33
N PRO A 232 4.27 13.13 -10.59
CA PRO A 232 4.08 14.11 -11.66
C PRO A 232 3.93 13.47 -13.04
N GLU A 233 4.62 12.35 -13.30
CA GLU A 233 4.52 11.62 -14.57
C GLU A 233 3.12 11.10 -14.88
N TYR A 234 2.30 10.84 -13.85
CA TYR A 234 0.92 10.35 -13.98
C TYR A 234 -0.14 11.37 -13.58
N GLY A 235 0.28 12.50 -13.00
CA GLY A 235 -0.65 13.51 -12.49
C GLY A 235 -1.49 13.01 -11.32
N THR A 236 -0.89 12.26 -10.40
CA THR A 236 -1.58 11.63 -9.27
C THR A 236 -0.89 11.91 -7.96
N ILE A 237 -1.61 11.72 -6.85
CA ILE A 237 -1.02 11.35 -5.56
C ILE A 237 -1.00 9.83 -5.44
N GLU A 238 0.00 9.32 -4.75
CA GLU A 238 0.23 7.90 -4.51
C GLU A 238 0.28 7.64 -2.99
N LEU A 239 -0.72 6.95 -2.45
CA LEU A 239 -0.72 6.45 -1.07
C LEU A 239 0.02 5.11 -1.04
N ARG A 240 1.01 4.98 -0.12
CA ARG A 240 1.99 3.86 -0.11
C ARG A 240 2.04 3.08 1.20
N VAL A 241 1.23 3.46 2.18
CA VAL A 241 1.31 2.90 3.55
C VAL A 241 0.63 1.55 3.72
N CYS A 242 -0.20 1.14 2.77
CA CYS A 242 -0.94 -0.11 2.91
C CYS A 242 -0.03 -1.33 2.77
N ASP A 243 -0.16 -2.30 3.66
CA ASP A 243 0.27 -3.66 3.38
C ASP A 243 -0.54 -4.20 2.20
N THR A 244 0.01 -5.11 1.39
CA THR A 244 -0.81 -5.83 0.42
C THR A 244 -1.87 -6.64 1.15
N PRO A 245 -3.17 -6.35 0.94
CA PRO A 245 -4.22 -7.12 1.59
C PRO A 245 -4.19 -8.59 1.18
N LEU A 246 -4.78 -9.46 2.00
CA LEU A 246 -4.88 -10.88 1.68
C LEU A 246 -5.85 -11.16 0.53
N THR A 247 -6.72 -10.20 0.17
CA THR A 247 -7.71 -10.34 -0.90
C THR A 247 -7.73 -9.12 -1.80
N VAL A 248 -8.06 -9.33 -3.07
CA VAL A 248 -8.21 -8.22 -4.04
C VAL A 248 -9.48 -7.40 -3.77
N GLU A 249 -10.47 -7.96 -3.12
CA GLU A 249 -11.68 -7.29 -2.68
C GLU A 249 -11.34 -6.18 -1.66
N ARG A 250 -10.51 -6.48 -0.67
CA ARG A 250 -10.03 -5.49 0.29
C ARG A 250 -9.14 -4.44 -0.38
N ALA A 251 -8.32 -4.83 -1.35
CA ALA A 251 -7.49 -3.88 -2.10
C ALA A 251 -8.33 -2.86 -2.87
N ALA A 252 -9.40 -3.32 -3.55
CA ALA A 252 -10.36 -2.46 -4.24
C ALA A 252 -11.11 -1.54 -3.27
N ALA A 253 -11.53 -2.08 -2.10
CA ALA A 253 -12.25 -1.31 -1.10
C ALA A 253 -11.40 -0.18 -0.50
N LEU A 254 -10.13 -0.41 -0.21
CA LEU A 254 -9.19 0.61 0.28
C LEU A 254 -8.98 1.73 -0.75
N ALA A 255 -8.87 1.38 -2.04
CA ALA A 255 -8.73 2.36 -3.11
C ALA A 255 -9.98 3.27 -3.22
N CYS A 256 -11.16 2.70 -3.14
CA CYS A 256 -12.41 3.45 -3.18
C CYS A 256 -12.66 4.27 -1.90
N TYR A 257 -12.20 3.78 -0.75
CA TYR A 257 -12.21 4.56 0.49
C TYR A 257 -11.34 5.81 0.34
N LEU A 258 -10.13 5.68 -0.21
CA LEU A 258 -9.26 6.81 -0.52
C LEU A 258 -9.91 7.79 -1.50
N GLN A 259 -10.54 7.29 -2.56
CA GLN A 259 -11.21 8.12 -3.57
C GLN A 259 -12.34 8.96 -2.97
N ALA A 260 -13.21 8.34 -2.17
CA ALA A 260 -14.32 9.04 -1.52
C ALA A 260 -13.83 10.07 -0.48
N LEU A 261 -12.74 9.74 0.24
CA LEU A 261 -12.09 10.66 1.16
C LEU A 261 -11.44 11.84 0.42
N CYS A 262 -10.75 11.62 -0.69
CA CYS A 262 -10.19 12.69 -1.53
C CYS A 262 -11.28 13.63 -2.02
N ARG A 263 -12.43 13.11 -2.50
CA ARG A 263 -13.58 13.93 -2.89
C ARG A 263 -14.09 14.80 -1.74
N HIS A 264 -14.27 14.21 -0.56
CA HIS A 264 -14.68 14.93 0.65
C HIS A 264 -13.73 16.10 0.97
N LEU A 265 -12.43 15.86 0.89
CA LEU A 265 -11.40 16.86 1.17
C LEU A 265 -11.37 17.96 0.10
N LEU A 266 -11.51 17.62 -1.18
CA LEU A 266 -11.54 18.59 -2.28
C LEU A 266 -12.76 19.51 -2.25
N GLU A 267 -13.88 19.04 -1.74
CA GLU A 267 -15.08 19.86 -1.51
C GLU A 267 -14.95 20.77 -0.28
N ARG A 268 -13.76 20.80 0.37
CA ARG A 268 -13.45 21.65 1.52
C ARG A 268 -14.35 21.42 2.72
N ASN A 269 -14.76 20.17 2.94
CA ASN A 269 -15.59 19.77 4.07
C ASN A 269 -14.79 19.62 5.39
N GLU A 270 -13.46 19.77 5.33
CA GLU A 270 -12.55 19.78 6.49
C GLU A 270 -11.69 21.06 6.47
N PRO A 271 -11.15 21.48 7.62
CA PRO A 271 -10.19 22.58 7.68
C PRO A 271 -8.97 22.32 6.78
N PRO A 272 -8.34 23.36 6.20
CA PRO A 272 -7.14 23.19 5.39
C PRO A 272 -6.02 22.56 6.24
N PRO A 273 -5.09 21.82 5.57
CA PRO A 273 -3.95 21.25 6.27
C PRO A 273 -3.01 22.37 6.76
N GLU A 274 -2.39 22.12 7.89
CA GLU A 274 -1.39 22.98 8.53
C GLU A 274 -0.14 22.18 8.88
N GLU A 275 1.01 22.84 9.00
CA GLU A 275 2.26 22.16 9.36
C GLU A 275 2.17 21.46 10.71
N ASP A 276 1.44 22.05 11.66
CA ASP A 276 1.21 21.49 12.98
C ASP A 276 0.45 20.15 12.97
N ASP A 277 -0.25 19.81 11.90
CA ASP A 277 -0.89 18.50 11.75
C ASP A 277 0.14 17.34 11.79
N TYR A 278 1.41 17.64 11.51
CA TYR A 278 2.49 16.66 11.55
C TYR A 278 3.09 16.44 12.95
N LEU A 279 2.74 17.20 13.96
CA LEU A 279 3.25 17.05 15.34
C LEU A 279 3.02 15.64 15.89
N VAL A 280 1.88 15.05 15.57
CA VAL A 280 1.46 13.72 16.06
C VAL A 280 1.67 12.59 15.04
N TYR A 281 2.21 12.90 13.86
CA TYR A 281 2.34 11.97 12.74
C TYR A 281 3.06 10.67 13.11
N THR A 282 4.27 10.76 13.67
CA THR A 282 5.07 9.57 14.00
C THR A 282 4.40 8.71 15.08
N TYR A 283 3.78 9.34 16.08
CA TYR A 283 3.05 8.64 17.12
C TYR A 283 1.83 7.90 16.54
N ASN A 284 1.00 8.58 15.78
CA ASN A 284 -0.22 8.01 15.18
C ASN A 284 0.13 6.85 14.23
N ARG A 285 1.19 7.02 13.42
CA ARG A 285 1.70 5.98 12.54
C ARG A 285 2.16 4.75 13.35
N PHE A 286 2.89 4.95 14.44
CA PHE A 286 3.30 3.86 15.33
C PHE A 286 2.10 3.14 15.92
N GLN A 287 1.09 3.87 16.43
CA GLN A 287 -0.13 3.29 16.99
C GLN A 287 -0.85 2.39 15.98
N ALA A 288 -1.00 2.86 14.75
CA ALA A 288 -1.63 2.09 13.68
C ALA A 288 -0.81 0.83 13.30
N CYS A 289 0.51 0.94 13.17
CA CYS A 289 1.38 -0.19 12.86
C CYS A 289 1.37 -1.24 13.99
N ARG A 290 1.41 -0.78 15.25
CA ARG A 290 1.55 -1.66 16.41
C ARG A 290 0.24 -2.33 16.82
N PHE A 291 -0.87 -1.57 16.82
CA PHE A 291 -2.14 -1.98 17.39
C PHE A 291 -3.29 -2.07 16.37
N GLY A 292 -3.02 -1.74 15.09
CA GLY A 292 -4.05 -1.76 14.06
C GLY A 292 -5.24 -0.86 14.41
N LEU A 293 -6.45 -1.41 14.25
CA LEU A 293 -7.70 -0.68 14.53
C LEU A 293 -7.92 -0.37 16.03
N ASP A 294 -7.23 -1.10 16.91
CA ASP A 294 -7.33 -0.87 18.37
C ASP A 294 -6.33 0.17 18.87
N GLY A 295 -5.49 0.73 17.98
CA GLY A 295 -4.58 1.81 18.30
C GLY A 295 -5.29 3.11 18.66
N MET A 296 -4.64 3.92 19.50
CA MET A 296 -5.14 5.23 19.91
C MET A 296 -4.37 6.33 19.18
N MET A 297 -5.03 7.04 18.29
CA MET A 297 -4.44 8.18 17.59
C MET A 297 -4.82 9.51 18.25
N VAL A 298 -4.00 10.52 18.04
CA VAL A 298 -4.29 11.91 18.45
C VAL A 298 -4.80 12.67 17.23
N ASN A 299 -5.96 13.32 17.36
CA ASN A 299 -6.44 14.27 16.36
C ASN A 299 -5.57 15.55 16.42
N PRO A 300 -4.85 15.92 15.37
CA PRO A 300 -3.93 17.07 15.43
C PRO A 300 -4.65 18.41 15.67
N LYS A 301 -5.90 18.54 15.24
CA LYS A 301 -6.68 19.79 15.38
C LYS A 301 -7.30 19.94 16.78
N THR A 302 -7.94 18.88 17.31
CA THR A 302 -8.58 18.93 18.64
C THR A 302 -7.63 18.57 19.78
N ARG A 303 -6.50 17.89 19.47
CA ARG A 303 -5.52 17.34 20.43
C ARG A 303 -6.09 16.24 21.33
N GLU A 304 -7.25 15.71 20.99
CA GLU A 304 -7.89 14.60 21.71
C GLU A 304 -7.43 13.26 21.18
N GLN A 305 -7.38 12.26 22.06
CA GLN A 305 -7.16 10.89 21.68
C GLN A 305 -8.46 10.22 21.27
N ILE A 306 -8.41 9.47 20.18
CA ILE A 306 -9.53 8.69 19.67
C ILE A 306 -9.03 7.32 19.21
N SER A 307 -9.82 6.28 19.37
CA SER A 307 -9.53 4.98 18.77
C SER A 307 -9.52 5.11 17.25
N ILE A 308 -8.52 4.49 16.57
CA ILE A 308 -8.47 4.46 15.10
C ILE A 308 -9.77 3.88 14.53
N ARG A 309 -10.31 2.85 15.15
CA ARG A 309 -11.60 2.23 14.80
C ARG A 309 -12.76 3.23 14.81
N GLU A 310 -12.89 3.99 15.89
CA GLU A 310 -13.97 5.00 16.03
C GLU A 310 -13.82 6.13 15.02
N ASP A 311 -12.59 6.58 14.76
CA ASP A 311 -12.34 7.63 13.77
C ASP A 311 -12.59 7.13 12.34
N VAL A 312 -12.25 5.88 12.01
CA VAL A 312 -12.64 5.24 10.73
C VAL A 312 -14.16 5.22 10.58
N LEU A 313 -14.90 4.72 11.58
CA LEU A 313 -16.37 4.66 11.52
C LEU A 313 -17.03 6.05 11.44
N ALA A 314 -16.47 7.03 12.13
CA ALA A 314 -16.92 8.42 12.02
C ALA A 314 -16.65 9.01 10.63
N THR A 315 -15.49 8.72 10.06
CA THR A 315 -15.11 9.16 8.70
C THR A 315 -15.99 8.52 7.65
N LEU A 316 -16.29 7.23 7.74
CA LEU A 316 -17.18 6.53 6.80
C LEU A 316 -18.57 7.21 6.73
N ARG A 317 -19.13 7.60 7.85
CA ARG A 317 -20.41 8.34 7.88
C ARG A 317 -20.33 9.68 7.16
N LYS A 318 -19.20 10.39 7.27
CA LYS A 318 -18.99 11.68 6.59
C LYS A 318 -18.86 11.51 5.07
N ILE A 319 -18.15 10.47 4.62
CA ILE A 319 -17.87 10.28 3.20
C ILE A 319 -18.91 9.44 2.45
N ALA A 320 -19.87 8.84 3.13
CA ALA A 320 -20.91 7.99 2.49
C ALA A 320 -21.64 8.67 1.31
N PRO A 321 -22.03 9.97 1.37
CA PRO A 321 -22.63 10.64 0.22
C PRO A 321 -21.70 10.73 -0.99
N HIS A 322 -20.41 10.92 -0.76
CA HIS A 322 -19.38 10.97 -1.81
C HIS A 322 -19.18 9.58 -2.43
N ALA A 323 -19.10 8.53 -1.61
CA ALA A 323 -19.00 7.15 -2.06
C ALA A 323 -20.22 6.74 -2.89
N GLN A 324 -21.43 7.14 -2.48
CA GLN A 324 -22.65 6.89 -3.25
C GLN A 324 -22.58 7.52 -4.64
N SER A 325 -22.14 8.78 -4.72
CA SER A 325 -22.02 9.49 -6.02
C SER A 325 -20.89 8.96 -6.92
N LEU A 326 -19.92 8.22 -6.33
CA LEU A 326 -18.81 7.57 -7.03
C LEU A 326 -19.11 6.08 -7.36
N GLY A 327 -20.30 5.57 -7.05
CA GLY A 327 -20.63 4.16 -7.25
C GLY A 327 -19.84 3.19 -6.38
N SER A 328 -19.38 3.63 -5.19
CA SER A 328 -18.41 2.88 -4.35
C SER A 328 -19.00 2.44 -3.01
N MET A 329 -20.33 2.44 -2.82
CA MET A 329 -20.93 2.06 -1.53
C MET A 329 -20.56 0.65 -1.07
N ALA A 330 -20.49 -0.33 -1.99
CA ALA A 330 -20.11 -1.69 -1.65
C ALA A 330 -18.69 -1.77 -1.04
N ALA A 331 -17.77 -0.90 -1.49
CA ALA A 331 -16.44 -0.76 -0.91
C ALA A 331 -16.50 -0.16 0.51
N ILE A 332 -17.33 0.87 0.72
CA ILE A 332 -17.53 1.48 2.03
C ILE A 332 -18.12 0.49 3.03
N ASP A 333 -19.12 -0.30 2.61
CA ASP A 333 -19.72 -1.36 3.43
C ASP A 333 -18.68 -2.43 3.82
N GLU A 334 -17.72 -2.75 2.95
CA GLU A 334 -16.62 -3.68 3.24
C GLU A 334 -15.68 -3.09 4.30
N ILE A 335 -15.30 -1.82 4.18
CA ILE A 335 -14.46 -1.13 5.17
C ILE A 335 -15.19 -1.00 6.52
N GLU A 336 -16.50 -0.70 6.49
CA GLU A 336 -17.31 -0.62 7.71
C GLU A 336 -17.39 -1.97 8.44
N ARG A 337 -17.66 -3.06 7.70
CA ARG A 337 -17.65 -4.42 8.28
C ARG A 337 -16.32 -4.73 8.94
N THR A 338 -15.20 -4.37 8.31
CA THR A 338 -13.86 -4.56 8.87
C THR A 338 -13.65 -3.75 10.15
N ALA A 339 -14.00 -2.46 10.13
CA ALA A 339 -13.85 -1.60 11.28
C ALA A 339 -14.78 -2.01 12.44
N ALA A 340 -15.98 -2.54 12.16
CA ALA A 340 -16.93 -3.00 13.17
C ALA A 340 -16.54 -4.33 13.82
N ARG A 341 -15.69 -5.16 13.16
CA ARG A 341 -15.27 -6.47 13.68
C ARG A 341 -14.12 -6.35 14.68
N ALA A 342 -13.90 -7.42 15.44
CA ALA A 342 -12.83 -7.51 16.44
C ALA A 342 -11.45 -7.82 15.84
N GLY A 343 -11.21 -7.63 14.54
CA GLY A 343 -9.91 -7.94 13.95
C GLY A 343 -9.77 -7.52 12.49
N ASN A 344 -8.53 -7.44 12.03
CA ASN A 344 -8.10 -7.21 10.65
C ASN A 344 -7.41 -8.46 10.08
N HIS A 345 -6.77 -8.37 8.92
CA HIS A 345 -6.04 -9.50 8.33
C HIS A 345 -4.88 -9.99 9.22
N ALA A 346 -4.23 -9.10 9.98
CA ALA A 346 -3.18 -9.52 10.93
C ALA A 346 -3.74 -10.39 12.06
N SER A 347 -4.92 -10.03 12.59
CA SER A 347 -5.62 -10.85 13.59
C SER A 347 -6.00 -12.22 13.05
N PHE A 348 -6.49 -12.29 11.81
CA PHE A 348 -6.77 -13.56 11.12
C PHE A 348 -5.51 -14.42 11.00
N LEU A 349 -4.38 -13.87 10.58
CA LEU A 349 -3.13 -14.61 10.45
C LEU A 349 -2.63 -15.12 11.81
N ARG A 350 -2.75 -14.32 12.88
CA ARG A 350 -2.43 -14.76 14.26
C ARG A 350 -3.34 -15.89 14.72
N GLN A 351 -4.64 -15.81 14.43
CA GLN A 351 -5.58 -16.89 14.73
C GLN A 351 -5.16 -18.19 14.02
N ARG A 352 -4.80 -18.14 12.74
CA ARG A 352 -4.31 -19.33 12.01
C ARG A 352 -3.05 -19.93 12.65
N TYR A 353 -2.14 -19.06 13.12
CA TYR A 353 -0.97 -19.54 13.85
C TYR A 353 -1.34 -20.19 15.19
N GLN A 354 -2.24 -19.59 15.96
CA GLN A 354 -2.70 -20.16 17.23
C GLN A 354 -3.37 -21.53 17.05
N GLU A 355 -4.13 -21.72 15.99
CA GLU A 355 -4.82 -22.97 15.67
C GLU A 355 -3.86 -24.07 15.19
N SER A 356 -2.81 -23.72 14.47
CA SER A 356 -1.92 -24.70 13.79
C SER A 356 -0.53 -24.85 14.43
N GLY A 357 -0.06 -23.87 15.18
CA GLY A 357 1.32 -23.79 15.66
C GLY A 357 2.38 -23.63 14.54
N SER A 358 1.96 -23.29 13.31
CA SER A 358 2.82 -23.35 12.13
C SER A 358 2.76 -22.06 11.31
N VAL A 359 3.93 -21.44 11.07
CA VAL A 359 4.05 -20.28 10.17
C VAL A 359 3.82 -20.64 8.69
N GLN A 360 4.06 -21.89 8.30
CA GLN A 360 3.71 -22.39 6.96
C GLN A 360 2.19 -22.39 6.77
N SER A 361 1.43 -22.79 7.80
CA SER A 361 -0.05 -22.74 7.77
C SER A 361 -0.57 -21.30 7.68
N VAL A 362 0.14 -20.33 8.24
CA VAL A 362 -0.17 -18.90 8.09
C VAL A 362 -0.03 -18.47 6.62
N VAL A 363 1.08 -18.83 5.96
CA VAL A 363 1.28 -18.53 4.53
C VAL A 363 0.25 -19.24 3.67
N ARG A 364 -0.03 -20.53 3.94
CA ARG A 364 -1.07 -21.26 3.24
C ARG A 364 -2.42 -20.56 3.33
N SER A 365 -2.80 -20.07 4.51
CA SER A 365 -4.05 -19.31 4.67
C SER A 365 -4.07 -18.00 3.88
N ALA A 366 -2.92 -17.31 3.74
CA ALA A 366 -2.79 -16.13 2.90
C ALA A 366 -2.92 -16.45 1.40
N VAL A 367 -2.36 -17.57 0.95
CA VAL A 367 -2.53 -18.11 -0.40
C VAL A 367 -4.00 -18.41 -0.69
N GLU A 368 -4.66 -19.17 0.19
CA GLU A 368 -6.07 -19.51 0.05
C GLU A 368 -6.97 -18.27 0.02
N ALA A 369 -6.68 -17.26 0.85
CA ALA A 369 -7.40 -16.00 0.88
C ALA A 369 -7.28 -15.23 -0.44
N LEU A 370 -6.08 -15.12 -1.01
CA LEU A 370 -5.88 -14.46 -2.30
C LEU A 370 -6.57 -15.23 -3.42
N ARG A 371 -6.41 -16.55 -3.46
CA ARG A 371 -6.95 -17.43 -4.52
C ARG A 371 -8.47 -17.41 -4.58
N HIS A 372 -9.15 -17.41 -3.44
CA HIS A 372 -10.60 -17.62 -3.35
C HIS A 372 -11.41 -16.35 -3.05
N GLY A 373 -10.79 -15.29 -2.56
CA GLY A 373 -11.45 -14.01 -2.34
C GLY A 373 -12.57 -13.99 -1.30
N ALA A 374 -12.79 -15.07 -0.54
CA ALA A 374 -13.95 -15.20 0.32
C ALA A 374 -13.63 -15.64 1.75
N GLY A 375 -14.45 -15.15 2.70
CA GLY A 375 -14.53 -15.74 4.05
C GLY A 375 -13.51 -15.23 5.06
N LEU A 376 -12.81 -14.12 4.78
CA LEU A 376 -12.00 -13.46 5.80
C LEU A 376 -12.87 -12.62 6.75
N PRO A 377 -12.52 -12.53 8.04
CA PRO A 377 -13.22 -11.70 9.01
C PRO A 377 -13.15 -10.22 8.68
#